data_cf6032b0e87ac0428d26c63c4fced13f
#
_entry.id   cf6032b0e87ac0428d26c63c4fced13f
#
_cell.length_a   1.000
_cell.length_b   1.000
_cell.length_c   1.000
_cell.angle_alpha   90.00
_cell.angle_beta   90.00
_cell.angle_gamma   90.00
#
_symmetry.space_group_name_H-M   'P 1'
#
loop_
_entity.id
_entity.type
_entity.pdbx_description
1 polymer ?
#
loop_
_entity_poly.entity_id
_entity_poly.type
_entity_poly.pdbx_seq_one_letter_code
_entity_poly.pdbx_strand_id
1 'polypeptide(L)'
;PDIKPPDKATPLLIANGTKDPLVKWEGGAIRGQRGRMMSVLESRDWWIQANRADVNNIEEESLPDTDVGDGCRLYSSLYPATPGGATVLFLKIDGGGHALPSRAHELPDTFLVRRLIGPLCRDAEGAELAWRFMSQFKR
;
A
#
# COMPACT_ATOMS: atom_id res chain seq x y z
N PRO A 1 -3.23 18.08 -7.43
CA PRO A 1 -4.07 18.69 -6.39
C PRO A 1 -3.19 19.45 -5.40
N ASP A 2 -3.62 20.64 -4.95
CA ASP A 2 -2.95 21.40 -3.90
C ASP A 2 -3.22 20.75 -2.54
N ILE A 3 -2.56 19.62 -2.29
CA ILE A 3 -2.63 18.91 -1.02
C ILE A 3 -1.52 19.49 -0.13
N LYS A 4 -1.92 20.16 0.95
CA LYS A 4 -0.97 20.67 1.93
C LYS A 4 -0.33 19.49 2.67
N PRO A 5 1.02 19.43 2.76
CA PRO A 5 1.68 18.40 3.53
C PRO A 5 1.35 18.54 5.04
N PRO A 6 1.44 17.46 5.81
CA PRO A 6 1.25 17.52 7.25
C PRO A 6 2.30 18.43 7.90
N ASP A 7 1.92 19.11 8.98
CA ASP A 7 2.83 20.03 9.69
C ASP A 7 4.01 19.29 10.36
N LYS A 8 3.86 17.99 10.60
CA LYS A 8 4.87 17.11 11.18
C LYS A 8 5.01 15.84 10.37
N ALA A 9 6.24 15.50 9.99
CA ALA A 9 6.54 14.21 9.39
C ALA A 9 6.13 13.06 10.33
N THR A 10 5.46 12.05 9.80
CA THR A 10 4.88 10.95 10.58
C THR A 10 5.11 9.62 9.86
N PRO A 11 5.60 8.58 10.55
CA PRO A 11 5.77 7.27 9.93
C PRO A 11 4.49 6.81 9.26
N LEU A 12 4.59 6.31 8.04
CA LEU A 12 3.44 5.96 7.21
C LEU A 12 3.66 4.62 6.51
N LEU A 13 2.64 3.76 6.56
CA LEU A 13 2.54 2.57 5.72
C LEU A 13 1.46 2.81 4.65
N ILE A 14 1.82 2.57 3.40
CA ILE A 14 0.92 2.61 2.24
C ILE A 14 0.86 1.20 1.68
N ALA A 15 -0.33 0.62 1.58
CA ALA A 15 -0.53 -0.70 0.98
C ALA A 15 -1.60 -0.63 -0.11
N ASN A 16 -1.26 -1.03 -1.34
CA ASN A 16 -2.19 -0.99 -2.46
C ASN A 16 -2.05 -2.20 -3.38
N GLY A 17 -3.20 -2.71 -3.82
CA GLY A 17 -3.29 -3.75 -4.83
C GLY A 17 -3.28 -3.21 -6.25
N THR A 18 -2.55 -3.87 -7.16
CA THR A 18 -2.50 -3.45 -8.58
C THR A 18 -3.79 -3.74 -9.34
N LYS A 19 -4.65 -4.64 -8.81
CA LYS A 19 -5.98 -4.96 -9.35
C LYS A 19 -7.12 -4.45 -8.46
N ASP A 20 -6.86 -3.41 -7.67
CA ASP A 20 -7.88 -2.78 -6.84
C ASP A 20 -8.93 -2.05 -7.71
N PRO A 21 -10.23 -2.46 -7.64
CA PRO A 21 -11.27 -1.83 -8.44
C PRO A 21 -11.75 -0.48 -7.86
N LEU A 22 -11.45 -0.19 -6.59
CA LEU A 22 -11.90 1.01 -5.87
C LEU A 22 -10.84 2.09 -5.88
N VAL A 23 -9.61 1.76 -5.50
CA VAL A 23 -8.44 2.64 -5.57
C VAL A 23 -7.58 2.19 -6.75
N LYS A 24 -7.90 2.72 -7.92
CA LYS A 24 -7.22 2.33 -9.16
C LYS A 24 -5.73 2.65 -9.11
N TRP A 25 -4.91 1.67 -9.47
CA TRP A 25 -3.46 1.82 -9.50
C TRP A 25 -2.99 3.04 -10.29
N GLU A 26 -3.58 3.27 -11.47
CA GLU A 26 -3.27 4.39 -12.37
C GLU A 26 -4.02 5.69 -11.99
N GLY A 27 -4.79 5.68 -10.90
CA GLY A 27 -5.60 6.83 -10.53
C GLY A 27 -6.70 7.14 -11.55
N GLY A 28 -6.97 8.43 -11.76
CA GLY A 28 -7.89 8.88 -12.79
C GLY A 28 -9.19 9.51 -12.24
N ALA A 29 -10.19 9.62 -13.10
CA ALA A 29 -11.47 10.24 -12.73
C ALA A 29 -12.26 9.39 -11.72
N ILE A 30 -12.77 10.03 -10.68
CA ILE A 30 -13.68 9.40 -9.71
C ILE A 30 -15.10 9.43 -10.27
N ARG A 31 -15.80 8.29 -10.17
CA ARG A 31 -17.19 8.17 -10.65
C ARG A 31 -18.08 9.28 -10.08
N GLY A 32 -18.97 9.84 -10.91
CA GLY A 32 -19.92 10.87 -10.51
C GLY A 32 -19.32 12.28 -10.43
N GLN A 33 -18.29 12.59 -11.22
CA GLN A 33 -17.65 13.92 -11.30
C GLN A 33 -17.09 14.42 -9.95
N ARG A 34 -16.68 13.50 -9.08
CA ARG A 34 -16.15 13.80 -7.74
C ARG A 34 -14.65 14.17 -7.75
N GLY A 35 -14.10 14.55 -8.91
CA GLY A 35 -12.71 14.93 -9.07
C GLY A 35 -11.84 13.82 -9.66
N ARG A 36 -10.54 13.93 -9.45
CA ARG A 36 -9.52 12.97 -9.90
C ARG A 36 -8.74 12.44 -8.70
N MET A 37 -8.41 11.17 -8.77
CA MET A 37 -7.53 10.48 -7.82
C MET A 37 -6.12 10.43 -8.41
N MET A 38 -5.11 10.67 -7.61
CA MET A 38 -3.72 10.42 -7.96
C MET A 38 -3.53 8.92 -8.21
N SER A 39 -2.58 8.56 -9.05
CA SER A 39 -2.12 7.17 -9.11
C SER A 39 -1.52 6.75 -7.76
N VAL A 40 -1.44 5.46 -7.52
CA VAL A 40 -0.81 4.93 -6.30
C VAL A 40 0.64 5.37 -6.19
N LEU A 41 1.38 5.36 -7.31
CA LEU A 41 2.79 5.78 -7.33
C LEU A 41 2.96 7.28 -7.09
N GLU A 42 2.13 8.13 -7.70
CA GLU A 42 2.12 9.58 -7.42
C GLU A 42 1.80 9.86 -5.95
N SER A 43 0.85 9.13 -5.37
CA SER A 43 0.48 9.26 -3.96
C SER A 43 1.63 8.83 -3.04
N ARG A 44 2.29 7.70 -3.35
CA ARG A 44 3.50 7.26 -2.66
C ARG A 44 4.60 8.32 -2.71
N ASP A 45 4.91 8.83 -3.89
CA ASP A 45 6.00 9.79 -4.08
C ASP A 45 5.71 11.11 -3.37
N TRP A 46 4.44 11.53 -3.38
CA TRP A 46 4.02 12.70 -2.60
C TRP A 46 4.26 12.51 -1.09
N TRP A 47 3.94 11.33 -0.53
CA TRP A 47 4.17 11.04 0.87
C TRP A 47 5.65 10.90 1.22
N ILE A 48 6.48 10.36 0.33
CA ILE A 48 7.93 10.30 0.49
C ILE A 48 8.49 11.72 0.62
N GLN A 49 8.08 12.65 -0.25
CA GLN A 49 8.47 14.05 -0.18
C GLN A 49 7.95 14.73 1.09
N ALA A 50 6.66 14.59 1.40
CA ALA A 50 6.04 15.21 2.57
C ALA A 50 6.71 14.77 3.88
N ASN A 51 7.12 13.52 3.95
CA ASN A 51 7.84 12.94 5.09
C ASN A 51 9.35 13.17 5.04
N ARG A 52 9.90 13.73 3.96
CA ARG A 52 11.35 13.86 3.78
C ARG A 52 12.07 12.52 3.99
N ALA A 53 11.50 11.45 3.47
CA ALA A 53 12.10 10.13 3.53
C ALA A 53 13.27 10.01 2.55
N ASP A 54 14.24 9.15 2.87
CA ASP A 54 15.45 8.97 2.08
C ASP A 54 15.19 8.12 0.84
N VAL A 55 15.39 8.70 -0.34
CA VAL A 55 15.24 8.02 -1.63
C VAL A 55 16.54 7.39 -2.15
N ASN A 56 17.66 7.61 -1.46
CA ASN A 56 18.97 7.08 -1.87
C ASN A 56 19.31 5.77 -1.16
N ASN A 57 18.63 5.44 -0.06
CA ASN A 57 18.89 4.24 0.74
C ASN A 57 17.60 3.41 0.91
N ILE A 58 16.97 3.09 -0.21
CA ILE A 58 15.72 2.30 -0.22
C ILE A 58 16.05 0.85 0.10
N GLU A 59 15.31 0.26 1.04
CA GLU A 59 15.35 -1.17 1.33
C GLU A 59 14.19 -1.86 0.61
N GLU A 60 14.50 -2.68 -0.39
CA GLU A 60 13.50 -3.39 -1.17
C GLU A 60 13.52 -4.89 -0.85
N GLU A 61 12.34 -5.47 -0.68
CA GLU A 61 12.15 -6.89 -0.41
C GLU A 61 11.00 -7.46 -1.23
N SER A 62 11.21 -8.66 -1.80
CA SER A 62 10.14 -9.50 -2.32
C SER A 62 9.77 -10.52 -1.26
N LEU A 63 8.55 -10.46 -0.74
CA LEU A 63 8.08 -11.42 0.24
C LEU A 63 7.86 -12.81 -0.40
N PRO A 64 7.97 -13.89 0.39
CA PRO A 64 7.71 -15.23 -0.12
C PRO A 64 6.31 -15.39 -0.70
N ASP A 65 6.22 -16.05 -1.84
CA ASP A 65 4.97 -16.52 -2.43
C ASP A 65 4.56 -17.82 -1.74
N THR A 66 3.61 -17.73 -0.84
CA THR A 66 3.16 -18.87 -0.04
C THR A 66 1.91 -19.53 -0.59
N ASP A 67 1.14 -18.83 -1.42
CA ASP A 67 -0.02 -19.36 -2.17
C ASP A 67 0.12 -19.08 -3.67
N VAL A 68 0.93 -19.89 -4.34
CA VAL A 68 1.24 -19.77 -5.78
C VAL A 68 -0.02 -19.71 -6.66
N GLY A 69 -1.15 -20.20 -6.16
CA GLY A 69 -2.42 -20.28 -6.90
C GLY A 69 -3.26 -19.00 -6.87
N ASP A 70 -3.01 -18.04 -5.98
CA ASP A 70 -3.84 -16.85 -5.83
C ASP A 70 -3.52 -15.74 -6.87
N GLY A 71 -2.39 -15.87 -7.56
CA GLY A 71 -1.95 -14.92 -8.60
C GLY A 71 -1.50 -13.57 -8.05
N CYS A 72 -1.08 -13.54 -6.80
CA CYS A 72 -0.57 -12.38 -6.07
C CYS A 72 0.93 -12.47 -5.83
N ARG A 73 1.57 -11.32 -5.62
CA ARG A 73 2.97 -11.17 -5.16
C ARG A 73 3.06 -9.93 -4.29
N LEU A 74 3.87 -10.00 -3.24
CA LEU A 74 4.09 -8.89 -2.33
C LEU A 74 5.51 -8.34 -2.46
N TYR A 75 5.58 -7.03 -2.62
CA TYR A 75 6.84 -6.30 -2.65
C TYR A 75 6.78 -5.16 -1.64
N SER A 76 7.80 -5.03 -0.82
CA SER A 76 7.94 -3.90 0.09
C SER A 76 9.09 -2.99 -0.33
N SER A 77 8.91 -1.69 -0.15
CA SER A 77 9.95 -0.68 -0.32
C SER A 77 9.92 0.22 0.91
N LEU A 78 10.96 0.14 1.73
CA LEU A 78 11.12 0.98 2.91
C LEU A 78 12.02 2.17 2.55
N TYR A 79 11.50 3.36 2.78
CA TYR A 79 12.19 4.64 2.64
C TYR A 79 12.53 5.14 4.04
N PRO A 80 13.79 5.06 4.48
CA PRO A 80 14.19 5.49 5.84
C PRO A 80 13.95 6.96 6.10
N ALA A 81 13.85 7.34 7.36
CA ALA A 81 13.75 8.74 7.75
C ALA A 81 15.10 9.48 7.55
N THR A 82 15.08 10.66 6.95
CA THR A 82 16.19 11.61 7.07
C THR A 82 16.11 12.37 8.41
N PRO A 83 17.15 13.13 8.82
CA PRO A 83 17.06 14.00 10.01
C PRO A 83 15.86 14.95 9.95
N GLY A 84 14.95 14.82 10.90
CA GLY A 84 13.69 15.58 10.96
C GLY A 84 12.61 15.11 9.99
N GLY A 85 12.84 14.01 9.27
CA GLY A 85 11.86 13.31 8.45
C GLY A 85 11.19 12.13 9.16
N ALA A 86 10.44 11.33 8.41
CA ALA A 86 9.80 10.11 8.90
C ALA A 86 9.84 9.00 7.85
N THR A 87 9.91 7.77 8.32
CA THR A 87 9.96 6.56 7.48
C THR A 87 8.65 6.35 6.73
N VAL A 88 8.75 5.95 5.46
CA VAL A 88 7.61 5.51 4.65
C VAL A 88 7.83 4.05 4.25
N LEU A 89 6.87 3.19 4.53
CA LEU A 89 6.82 1.82 4.02
C LEU A 89 5.76 1.73 2.94
N PHE A 90 6.13 1.32 1.75
CA PHE A 90 5.22 1.03 0.65
C PHE A 90 5.13 -0.48 0.43
N LEU A 91 3.92 -1.03 0.53
CA LEU A 91 3.60 -2.42 0.25
C LEU A 91 2.79 -2.51 -1.05
N LYS A 92 3.43 -2.95 -2.12
CA LYS A 92 2.77 -3.26 -3.39
C LYS A 92 2.21 -4.69 -3.33
N ILE A 93 0.91 -4.83 -3.53
CA ILE A 93 0.21 -6.12 -3.63
C ILE A 93 -0.05 -6.38 -5.11
N ASP A 94 0.94 -6.94 -5.80
CA ASP A 94 0.85 -7.19 -7.24
C ASP A 94 -0.13 -8.33 -7.53
N GLY A 95 -1.14 -8.07 -8.36
CA GLY A 95 -2.25 -8.98 -8.57
C GLY A 95 -3.36 -8.90 -7.52
N GLY A 96 -3.14 -8.22 -6.38
CA GLY A 96 -4.12 -8.08 -5.30
C GLY A 96 -5.15 -6.96 -5.53
N GLY A 97 -6.27 -7.04 -4.81
CA GLY A 97 -7.37 -6.07 -4.80
C GLY A 97 -7.31 -5.08 -3.63
N HIS A 98 -8.50 -4.69 -3.13
CA HIS A 98 -8.67 -3.67 -2.09
C HIS A 98 -8.45 -4.19 -0.66
N ALA A 99 -8.36 -5.50 -0.46
CA ALA A 99 -8.12 -6.10 0.85
C ALA A 99 -6.62 -6.17 1.17
N LEU A 100 -6.26 -5.99 2.45
CA LEU A 100 -4.92 -6.35 2.90
C LEU A 100 -4.69 -7.85 2.72
N PRO A 101 -3.46 -8.29 2.47
CA PRO A 101 -3.14 -9.71 2.40
C PRO A 101 -3.53 -10.43 3.69
N SER A 102 -4.11 -11.63 3.59
CA SER A 102 -4.33 -12.50 4.75
C SER A 102 -4.46 -13.96 4.31
N ARG A 103 -3.78 -14.85 5.01
CA ARG A 103 -3.88 -16.30 4.80
C ARG A 103 -5.23 -16.86 5.19
N ALA A 104 -5.90 -16.21 6.14
CA ALA A 104 -7.18 -16.59 6.70
C ALA A 104 -8.30 -15.63 6.30
N HIS A 105 -8.40 -15.28 5.01
CA HIS A 105 -9.55 -14.49 4.56
C HIS A 105 -10.86 -15.20 4.88
N GLU A 106 -11.70 -14.57 5.70
CA GLU A 106 -13.06 -15.04 5.98
C GLU A 106 -14.02 -14.75 4.82
N LEU A 107 -13.66 -13.81 3.95
CA LEU A 107 -14.46 -13.49 2.77
C LEU A 107 -14.41 -14.64 1.76
N PRO A 108 -15.56 -15.13 1.30
CA PRO A 108 -15.60 -16.17 0.29
C PRO A 108 -15.03 -15.61 -1.03
N ASP A 109 -14.14 -16.39 -1.67
CA ASP A 109 -13.56 -16.02 -2.97
C ASP A 109 -14.57 -16.26 -4.11
N THR A 110 -15.65 -15.49 -4.09
CA THR A 110 -16.73 -15.55 -5.07
C THR A 110 -16.56 -14.48 -6.15
N PHE A 111 -17.21 -14.69 -7.29
CA PHE A 111 -17.27 -13.69 -8.37
C PHE A 111 -17.74 -12.31 -7.87
N LEU A 112 -18.71 -12.27 -6.97
CA LEU A 112 -19.24 -11.01 -6.43
C LEU A 112 -18.19 -10.28 -5.57
N VAL A 113 -17.49 -10.99 -4.69
CA VAL A 113 -16.42 -10.43 -3.86
C VAL A 113 -15.28 -9.93 -4.74
N ARG A 114 -14.80 -10.74 -5.69
CA ARG A 114 -13.77 -10.34 -6.64
C ARG A 114 -14.16 -9.10 -7.46
N ARG A 115 -15.45 -8.98 -7.83
CA ARG A 115 -15.97 -7.80 -8.55
C ARG A 115 -16.00 -6.53 -7.69
N LEU A 116 -16.23 -6.65 -6.38
CA LEU A 116 -16.37 -5.52 -5.46
C LEU A 116 -15.03 -5.03 -4.93
N ILE A 117 -14.15 -5.94 -4.52
CA ILE A 117 -12.89 -5.60 -3.87
C ILE A 117 -11.65 -6.14 -4.58
N GLY A 118 -11.83 -6.82 -5.71
CA GLY A 118 -10.73 -7.43 -6.46
C GLY A 118 -10.25 -8.76 -5.88
N PRO A 119 -9.14 -9.32 -6.41
CA PRO A 119 -8.54 -10.55 -5.92
C PRO A 119 -8.03 -10.44 -4.50
N LEU A 120 -8.12 -11.53 -3.74
CA LEU A 120 -7.58 -11.65 -2.38
C LEU A 120 -6.17 -12.24 -2.44
N CYS A 121 -5.24 -11.64 -1.70
CA CYS A 121 -3.87 -12.13 -1.59
C CYS A 121 -3.67 -12.90 -0.29
N ARG A 122 -3.03 -14.09 -0.35
CA ARG A 122 -2.84 -14.99 0.80
C ARG A 122 -1.37 -15.20 1.20
N ASP A 123 -0.45 -14.44 0.64
CA ASP A 123 0.97 -14.62 0.88
C ASP A 123 1.45 -14.17 2.26
N ALA A 124 0.73 -13.29 2.91
CA ALA A 124 1.12 -12.74 4.22
C ALA A 124 -0.08 -12.35 5.07
N GLU A 125 0.19 -11.99 6.33
CA GLU A 125 -0.76 -11.32 7.21
C GLU A 125 -0.49 -9.82 7.20
N GLY A 126 -1.27 -9.06 6.42
CA GLY A 126 -1.07 -7.62 6.23
C GLY A 126 -1.22 -6.82 7.52
N ALA A 127 -2.11 -7.25 8.43
CA ALA A 127 -2.24 -6.65 9.75
C ALA A 127 -0.97 -6.83 10.60
N GLU A 128 -0.30 -7.98 10.50
CA GLU A 128 0.97 -8.24 11.21
C GLU A 128 2.09 -7.39 10.61
N LEU A 129 2.18 -7.28 9.28
CA LEU A 129 3.14 -6.42 8.60
C LEU A 129 2.97 -4.95 9.04
N ALA A 130 1.73 -4.47 9.08
CA ALA A 130 1.41 -3.13 9.55
C ALA A 130 1.81 -2.94 11.02
N TRP A 131 1.50 -3.89 11.89
CA TRP A 131 1.87 -3.84 13.30
C TRP A 131 3.38 -3.85 13.50
N ARG A 132 4.12 -4.72 12.83
CA ARG A 132 5.59 -4.78 12.90
C ARG A 132 6.23 -3.44 12.51
N PHE A 133 5.71 -2.80 11.47
CA PHE A 133 6.17 -1.48 11.06
C PHE A 133 5.79 -0.40 12.10
N MET A 134 4.52 -0.27 12.43
CA MET A 134 4.02 0.83 13.28
C MET A 134 4.50 0.74 14.73
N SER A 135 4.70 -0.47 15.28
CA SER A 135 5.14 -0.67 16.67
C SER A 135 6.58 -0.21 16.94
N GLN A 136 7.38 0.05 15.91
CA GLN A 136 8.75 0.58 16.04
C GLN A 136 8.77 2.06 16.44
N PHE A 137 7.66 2.78 16.20
CA PHE A 137 7.58 4.22 16.45
C PHE A 137 6.82 4.48 17.75
N LYS A 138 7.58 4.78 18.81
CA LYS A 138 7.01 5.20 20.10
C LYS A 138 6.67 6.70 20.06
N ARG A 139 5.59 7.09 20.71
CA ARG A 139 5.25 8.50 20.95
C ARG A 139 6.16 9.10 21.99
#